data_6f7a19f053563ad5d1960b486bd030eb
#
_entry.id   6f7a19f053563ad5d1960b486bd030eb
#
_cell.length_a   1.000
_cell.length_b   1.000
_cell.length_c   1.000
_cell.angle_alpha   90.00
_cell.angle_beta   90.00
_cell.angle_gamma   90.00
#
_symmetry.space_group_name_H-M   'P 1'
#
loop_
_entity.id
_entity.type
_entity.pdbx_description
1 polymer ?
#
loop_
_entity_poly.entity_id
_entity_poly.type
_entity_poly.pdbx_seq_one_letter_code
_entity_poly.pdbx_strand_id
1 'polypeptide(L)'
;MVEATLSDKLNRLRQRRSGPLILELDLTEGIAEEPPSDVLSAVLAMRRPRLADVLDGLRRARADDKVNSLVVKIGGRRIGLARVQELHAAITEFRRSGKATVAWGETFGEFSPGNAAYYLATAFDRIWLQPSGDVGLTGLSLEQWFYRGALDKLGLEYEVGKRYEYKNAADRLTEQGFTGPAREALEQLASSLTGQLTAAVAERLAVPPAKARELIDNGPYVAEEALELRLVDALGYRDEVYDEVRKSAGPGAHLLYLGRYHRSRSLAERERWYRPR
;
A
#
# COMPACT_ATOMS: atom_id res chain seq x y z
N MET A 1 -30.11 -27.04 20.97
CA MET A 1 -29.68 -25.68 20.61
C MET A 1 -29.87 -24.82 21.86
N VAL A 2 -28.80 -24.49 22.57
CA VAL A 2 -28.91 -23.72 23.83
C VAL A 2 -29.06 -22.24 23.44
N GLU A 3 -30.22 -21.67 23.76
CA GLU A 3 -30.44 -20.21 23.62
C GLU A 3 -29.47 -19.48 24.55
N ALA A 4 -28.54 -18.75 23.96
CA ALA A 4 -27.63 -17.89 24.73
C ALA A 4 -28.49 -16.81 25.45
N THR A 5 -28.45 -16.81 26.77
CA THR A 5 -29.17 -15.83 27.61
C THR A 5 -28.75 -14.41 27.28
N LEU A 6 -29.64 -13.45 27.52
CA LEU A 6 -29.34 -12.00 27.34
C LEU A 6 -28.06 -11.58 28.09
N SER A 7 -27.78 -12.21 29.21
CA SER A 7 -26.55 -12.06 30.00
C SER A 7 -25.31 -12.51 29.22
N ASP A 8 -25.36 -13.62 28.48
CA ASP A 8 -24.26 -14.12 27.68
C ASP A 8 -23.99 -13.21 26.47
N LYS A 9 -25.03 -12.65 25.87
CA LYS A 9 -24.92 -11.64 24.82
C LYS A 9 -24.30 -10.35 25.32
N LEU A 10 -24.71 -9.88 26.50
CA LEU A 10 -24.16 -8.68 27.14
C LEU A 10 -22.71 -8.89 27.59
N ASN A 11 -22.35 -10.06 28.11
CA ASN A 11 -20.99 -10.41 28.48
C ASN A 11 -20.08 -10.52 27.26
N ARG A 12 -20.55 -11.13 26.18
CA ARG A 12 -19.82 -11.14 24.89
C ARG A 12 -19.64 -9.74 24.31
N LEU A 13 -20.63 -8.86 24.45
CA LEU A 13 -20.52 -7.45 24.03
C LEU A 13 -19.54 -6.64 24.91
N ARG A 14 -19.53 -6.89 26.23
CA ARG A 14 -18.54 -6.31 27.15
C ARG A 14 -17.12 -6.82 26.87
N GLN A 15 -16.94 -8.10 26.67
CA GLN A 15 -15.63 -8.70 26.30
C GLN A 15 -15.11 -8.16 24.96
N ARG A 16 -16.00 -8.00 23.96
CA ARG A 16 -15.63 -7.34 22.69
C ARG A 16 -15.23 -5.88 22.85
N ARG A 17 -15.75 -5.17 23.86
CA ARG A 17 -15.38 -3.75 24.14
C ARG A 17 -14.10 -3.61 24.94
N SER A 18 -13.65 -4.66 25.65
CA SER A 18 -12.44 -4.64 26.49
C SER A 18 -11.26 -5.41 25.88
N GLY A 19 -11.47 -6.25 24.86
CA GLY A 19 -10.42 -7.04 24.23
C GLY A 19 -9.50 -6.20 23.35
N PRO A 20 -8.33 -6.77 22.98
CA PRO A 20 -7.39 -6.13 22.07
C PRO A 20 -8.01 -5.81 20.70
N LEU A 21 -7.66 -4.66 20.14
CA LEU A 21 -8.08 -4.27 18.80
C LEU A 21 -7.07 -4.73 17.75
N ILE A 22 -7.57 -5.40 16.73
CA ILE A 22 -6.86 -5.67 15.48
C ILE A 22 -7.39 -4.68 14.46
N LEU A 23 -6.57 -3.76 14.00
CA LEU A 23 -6.98 -2.83 12.95
C LEU A 23 -6.89 -3.48 11.58
N GLU A 24 -7.92 -3.29 10.77
CA GLU A 24 -8.01 -3.81 9.41
C GLU A 24 -8.02 -2.65 8.42
N LEU A 25 -7.18 -2.73 7.38
CA LEU A 25 -7.16 -1.80 6.25
C LEU A 25 -7.21 -2.60 4.95
N ASP A 26 -8.20 -2.32 4.12
CA ASP A 26 -8.32 -2.92 2.78
C ASP A 26 -7.94 -1.86 1.72
N LEU A 27 -6.91 -2.15 0.95
CA LEU A 27 -6.38 -1.30 -0.12
C LEU A 27 -6.70 -1.83 -1.53
N THR A 28 -7.49 -2.89 -1.66
CA THR A 28 -7.79 -3.52 -2.96
C THR A 28 -8.52 -2.58 -3.92
N GLU A 29 -9.36 -1.68 -3.40
CA GLU A 29 -10.04 -0.64 -4.19
C GLU A 29 -9.18 0.63 -4.38
N GLY A 30 -7.93 0.60 -3.91
CA GLY A 30 -7.02 1.74 -3.91
C GLY A 30 -7.25 2.71 -2.75
N ILE A 31 -6.68 3.90 -2.85
CA ILE A 31 -6.77 4.95 -1.83
C ILE A 31 -7.14 6.29 -2.47
N ALA A 32 -7.98 7.07 -1.80
CA ALA A 32 -8.39 8.39 -2.26
C ALA A 32 -7.57 9.50 -1.57
N GLU A 33 -7.25 10.57 -2.28
CA GLU A 33 -6.62 11.77 -1.70
C GLU A 33 -7.68 12.78 -1.25
N GLU A 34 -8.61 13.07 -2.13
CA GLU A 34 -9.62 14.10 -1.92
C GLU A 34 -10.95 13.53 -1.39
N PRO A 35 -11.71 14.33 -0.64
CA PRO A 35 -13.08 13.99 -0.34
C PRO A 35 -13.90 13.97 -1.63
N PRO A 36 -14.93 13.12 -1.72
CA PRO A 36 -15.83 13.11 -2.87
C PRO A 36 -16.50 14.50 -3.02
N SER A 37 -16.57 14.99 -4.26
CA SER A 37 -17.10 16.31 -4.58
C SER A 37 -18.64 16.36 -4.65
N ASP A 38 -19.28 15.19 -4.78
CA ASP A 38 -20.73 15.05 -4.93
C ASP A 38 -21.25 13.76 -4.27
N VAL A 39 -22.58 13.65 -4.12
CA VAL A 39 -23.23 12.53 -3.43
C VAL A 39 -22.99 11.19 -4.13
N LEU A 40 -22.94 11.15 -5.46
CA LEU A 40 -22.72 9.93 -6.21
C LEU A 40 -21.28 9.45 -6.06
N SER A 41 -20.31 10.35 -6.20
CA SER A 41 -18.91 10.04 -5.95
C SER A 41 -18.66 9.67 -4.48
N ALA A 42 -19.42 10.23 -3.52
CA ALA A 42 -19.38 9.83 -2.12
C ALA A 42 -19.79 8.36 -1.92
N VAL A 43 -20.87 7.93 -2.58
CA VAL A 43 -21.32 6.52 -2.52
C VAL A 43 -20.29 5.58 -3.15
N LEU A 44 -19.74 5.94 -4.31
CA LEU A 44 -18.69 5.17 -4.98
C LEU A 44 -17.37 5.16 -4.20
N ALA A 45 -17.05 6.24 -3.50
CA ALA A 45 -15.87 6.37 -2.68
C ALA A 45 -15.99 5.71 -1.30
N MET A 46 -17.19 5.25 -0.88
CA MET A 46 -17.39 4.63 0.45
C MET A 46 -16.50 3.41 0.72
N ARG A 47 -16.03 2.73 -0.32
CA ARG A 47 -15.13 1.58 -0.23
C ARG A 47 -13.64 1.96 -0.26
N ARG A 48 -13.31 3.21 -0.61
CA ARG A 48 -11.92 3.67 -0.68
C ARG A 48 -11.58 4.47 0.58
N PRO A 49 -10.60 4.03 1.36
CA PRO A 49 -10.11 4.83 2.46
C PRO A 49 -9.44 6.10 1.91
N ARG A 50 -9.55 7.21 2.66
CA ARG A 50 -8.79 8.43 2.35
C ARG A 50 -7.41 8.34 2.96
N LEU A 51 -6.39 8.75 2.20
CA LEU A 51 -5.01 8.71 2.65
C LEU A 51 -4.82 9.47 3.99
N ALA A 52 -5.34 10.69 4.09
CA ALA A 52 -5.24 11.50 5.31
C ALA A 52 -5.86 10.80 6.53
N ASP A 53 -7.03 10.13 6.36
CA ASP A 53 -7.70 9.42 7.44
C ASP A 53 -6.93 8.16 7.87
N VAL A 54 -6.28 7.48 6.90
CA VAL A 54 -5.42 6.32 7.17
C VAL A 54 -4.19 6.75 7.94
N LEU A 55 -3.48 7.78 7.49
CA LEU A 55 -2.28 8.29 8.15
C LEU A 55 -2.56 8.78 9.58
N ASP A 56 -3.64 9.55 9.77
CA ASP A 56 -4.05 10.00 11.10
C ASP A 56 -4.52 8.84 11.98
N GLY A 57 -5.25 7.88 11.41
CA GLY A 57 -5.67 6.67 12.12
C GLY A 57 -4.49 5.83 12.61
N LEU A 58 -3.47 5.61 11.78
CA LEU A 58 -2.24 4.90 12.16
C LEU A 58 -1.45 5.65 13.24
N ARG A 59 -1.33 6.99 13.11
CA ARG A 59 -0.66 7.83 14.10
C ARG A 59 -1.32 7.71 15.47
N ARG A 60 -2.65 7.74 15.55
CA ARG A 60 -3.42 7.57 16.80
C ARG A 60 -3.30 6.16 17.35
N ALA A 61 -3.40 5.16 16.46
CA ALA A 61 -3.33 3.75 16.82
C ALA A 61 -1.99 3.36 17.43
N ARG A 62 -0.90 4.02 17.00
CA ARG A 62 0.44 3.83 17.57
C ARG A 62 0.49 4.09 19.07
N ALA A 63 -0.24 5.09 19.56
CA ALA A 63 -0.27 5.48 20.95
C ALA A 63 -1.44 4.87 21.75
N ASP A 64 -2.31 4.07 21.13
CA ASP A 64 -3.47 3.48 21.79
C ASP A 64 -3.17 2.06 22.28
N ASP A 65 -3.05 1.86 23.58
CA ASP A 65 -2.75 0.56 24.21
C ASP A 65 -3.77 -0.54 23.90
N LYS A 66 -4.99 -0.17 23.47
CA LYS A 66 -5.99 -1.14 23.05
C LYS A 66 -5.70 -1.75 21.69
N VAL A 67 -4.93 -1.06 20.86
CA VAL A 67 -4.54 -1.53 19.54
C VAL A 67 -3.35 -2.49 19.69
N ASN A 68 -3.56 -3.74 19.31
CA ASN A 68 -2.55 -4.79 19.38
C ASN A 68 -1.81 -4.95 18.05
N SER A 69 -2.55 -4.92 16.94
CA SER A 69 -1.98 -5.24 15.62
C SER A 69 -2.70 -4.54 14.48
N LEU A 70 -2.05 -4.53 13.32
CA LEU A 70 -2.56 -4.03 12.05
C LEU A 70 -2.49 -5.13 11.00
N VAL A 71 -3.60 -5.40 10.31
CA VAL A 71 -3.67 -6.26 9.12
C VAL A 71 -4.06 -5.41 7.93
N VAL A 72 -3.29 -5.51 6.85
CA VAL A 72 -3.57 -4.77 5.62
C VAL A 72 -3.70 -5.74 4.45
N LYS A 73 -4.84 -5.67 3.77
CA LYS A 73 -5.02 -6.34 2.47
C LYS A 73 -4.44 -5.44 1.38
N ILE A 74 -3.43 -5.95 0.67
CA ILE A 74 -2.73 -5.27 -0.42
C ILE A 74 -3.05 -6.01 -1.72
N GLY A 75 -3.13 -5.27 -2.82
CA GLY A 75 -3.42 -5.80 -4.16
C GLY A 75 -4.62 -5.10 -4.79
N GLY A 76 -5.07 -5.57 -5.95
CA GLY A 76 -6.19 -4.98 -6.69
C GLY A 76 -5.78 -3.69 -7.44
N ARG A 77 -6.45 -2.57 -7.17
CA ARG A 77 -6.20 -1.33 -7.92
C ARG A 77 -4.83 -0.73 -7.64
N ARG A 78 -4.19 -0.23 -8.69
CA ARG A 78 -2.89 0.45 -8.58
C ARG A 78 -3.01 1.71 -7.70
N ILE A 79 -2.12 1.81 -6.73
CA ILE A 79 -1.92 3.01 -5.93
C ILE A 79 -0.68 3.72 -6.47
N GLY A 80 -0.77 5.03 -6.69
CA GLY A 80 0.37 5.82 -7.15
C GLY A 80 1.54 5.77 -6.16
N LEU A 81 2.78 5.74 -6.68
CA LEU A 81 3.97 5.46 -5.87
C LEU A 81 4.15 6.44 -4.70
N ALA A 82 3.88 7.73 -4.88
CA ALA A 82 3.97 8.70 -3.79
C ALA A 82 3.07 8.34 -2.59
N ARG A 83 1.83 7.90 -2.86
CA ARG A 83 0.90 7.44 -1.81
C ARG A 83 1.39 6.16 -1.15
N VAL A 84 1.97 5.26 -1.94
CA VAL A 84 2.58 4.03 -1.41
C VAL A 84 3.76 4.35 -0.49
N GLN A 85 4.58 5.33 -0.83
CA GLN A 85 5.70 5.79 0.01
C GLN A 85 5.21 6.38 1.34
N GLU A 86 4.15 7.20 1.33
CA GLU A 86 3.55 7.74 2.56
C GLU A 86 2.96 6.62 3.43
N LEU A 87 2.24 5.66 2.83
CA LEU A 87 1.70 4.50 3.54
C LEU A 87 2.82 3.64 4.13
N HIS A 88 3.88 3.36 3.35
CA HIS A 88 5.04 2.59 3.80
C HIS A 88 5.69 3.25 5.02
N ALA A 89 5.93 4.56 4.97
CA ALA A 89 6.51 5.31 6.08
C ALA A 89 5.60 5.25 7.32
N ALA A 90 4.29 5.47 7.17
CA ALA A 90 3.35 5.45 8.27
C ALA A 90 3.22 4.06 8.92
N ILE A 91 3.23 2.99 8.12
CA ILE A 91 3.18 1.61 8.61
C ILE A 91 4.49 1.24 9.31
N THR A 92 5.64 1.63 8.76
CA THR A 92 6.95 1.46 9.40
C THR A 92 6.98 2.15 10.77
N GLU A 93 6.47 3.37 10.88
CA GLU A 93 6.37 4.07 12.16
C GLU A 93 5.38 3.39 13.13
N PHE A 94 4.27 2.84 12.62
CA PHE A 94 3.37 2.04 13.44
C PHE A 94 4.07 0.77 13.96
N ARG A 95 4.77 0.04 13.11
CA ARG A 95 5.56 -1.15 13.48
C ARG A 95 6.60 -0.85 14.56
N ARG A 96 7.26 0.31 14.50
CA ARG A 96 8.25 0.74 15.51
C ARG A 96 7.65 0.93 16.90
N SER A 97 6.34 1.03 17.05
CA SER A 97 5.69 1.02 18.37
C SER A 97 5.62 -0.35 19.03
N GLY A 98 6.14 -1.40 18.40
CA GLY A 98 6.14 -2.77 18.90
C GLY A 98 4.83 -3.54 18.66
N LYS A 99 3.90 -2.95 17.89
CA LYS A 99 2.63 -3.59 17.53
C LYS A 99 2.81 -4.40 16.25
N ALA A 100 2.27 -5.62 16.25
CA ALA A 100 2.42 -6.53 15.12
C ALA A 100 1.75 -6.00 13.85
N THR A 101 2.40 -6.20 12.71
CA THR A 101 1.90 -5.78 11.41
C THR A 101 1.93 -6.93 10.42
N VAL A 102 0.82 -7.14 9.72
CA VAL A 102 0.66 -8.22 8.74
C VAL A 102 0.13 -7.66 7.42
N ALA A 103 0.88 -7.88 6.35
CA ALA A 103 0.40 -7.69 4.99
C ALA A 103 -0.15 -9.01 4.46
N TRP A 104 -1.29 -8.97 3.78
CA TRP A 104 -1.82 -10.09 3.03
C TRP A 104 -2.24 -9.65 1.63
N GLY A 105 -1.88 -10.45 0.63
CA GLY A 105 -2.27 -10.24 -0.75
C GLY A 105 -2.74 -11.54 -1.40
N GLU A 106 -3.75 -11.42 -2.27
CA GLU A 106 -4.07 -12.49 -3.21
C GLU A 106 -2.93 -12.65 -4.22
N THR A 107 -2.33 -11.52 -4.58
CA THR A 107 -1.17 -11.39 -5.45
C THR A 107 -0.49 -10.04 -5.21
N PHE A 108 0.80 -9.96 -5.48
CA PHE A 108 1.56 -8.72 -5.53
C PHE A 108 2.00 -8.44 -6.98
N GLY A 109 1.09 -8.59 -7.96
CA GLY A 109 1.39 -8.19 -9.33
C GLY A 109 0.79 -9.01 -10.45
N GLU A 110 -0.27 -9.77 -10.23
CA GLU A 110 -0.93 -10.56 -11.27
C GLU A 110 -1.19 -9.72 -12.53
N PHE A 111 -0.65 -10.17 -13.65
CA PHE A 111 -0.72 -9.51 -14.97
C PHE A 111 -0.23 -8.04 -15.02
N SER A 112 0.43 -7.56 -13.97
CA SER A 112 0.96 -6.20 -13.91
C SER A 112 2.19 -6.10 -13.00
N PRO A 113 3.07 -5.10 -13.18
CA PRO A 113 4.19 -4.90 -12.27
C PRO A 113 3.71 -4.71 -10.83
N GLY A 114 4.08 -5.63 -9.95
CA GLY A 114 3.74 -5.65 -8.53
C GLY A 114 4.68 -4.84 -7.64
N ASN A 115 5.69 -4.18 -8.24
CA ASN A 115 6.74 -3.49 -7.50
C ASN A 115 6.24 -2.55 -6.39
N ALA A 116 5.20 -1.74 -6.67
CA ALA A 116 4.65 -0.80 -5.69
C ALA A 116 3.88 -1.52 -4.57
N ALA A 117 3.14 -2.59 -4.89
CA ALA A 117 2.41 -3.40 -3.93
C ALA A 117 3.38 -4.15 -3.01
N TYR A 118 4.41 -4.77 -3.58
CA TYR A 118 5.42 -5.46 -2.81
C TYR A 118 6.30 -4.49 -2.00
N TYR A 119 6.67 -3.33 -2.55
CA TYR A 119 7.33 -2.26 -1.81
C TYR A 119 6.52 -1.87 -0.55
N LEU A 120 5.19 -1.72 -0.68
CA LEU A 120 4.35 -1.47 0.49
C LEU A 120 4.41 -2.63 1.49
N ALA A 121 4.37 -3.87 1.00
CA ALA A 121 4.40 -5.06 1.85
C ALA A 121 5.70 -5.16 2.68
N THR A 122 6.84 -4.64 2.19
CA THR A 122 8.11 -4.64 2.95
C THR A 122 8.07 -3.81 4.24
N ALA A 123 7.08 -2.93 4.42
CA ALA A 123 6.89 -2.16 5.65
C ALA A 123 6.40 -3.00 6.84
N PHE A 124 5.95 -4.23 6.62
CA PHE A 124 5.30 -5.08 7.61
C PHE A 124 6.27 -6.10 8.24
N ASP A 125 5.91 -6.58 9.44
CA ASP A 125 6.67 -7.66 10.09
C ASP A 125 6.49 -8.99 9.37
N ARG A 126 5.26 -9.26 8.90
CA ARG A 126 4.92 -10.50 8.17
C ARG A 126 4.17 -10.21 6.89
N ILE A 127 4.57 -10.91 5.84
CA ILE A 127 3.94 -10.86 4.52
C ILE A 127 3.35 -12.24 4.22
N TRP A 128 2.05 -12.28 3.98
CA TRP A 128 1.34 -13.47 3.56
C TRP A 128 0.88 -13.34 2.12
N LEU A 129 1.01 -14.41 1.36
CA LEU A 129 0.57 -14.50 -0.02
C LEU A 129 -0.41 -15.68 -0.18
N GLN A 130 -1.45 -15.48 -0.98
CA GLN A 130 -2.33 -16.58 -1.35
C GLN A 130 -1.55 -17.64 -2.15
N PRO A 131 -1.79 -18.96 -1.92
CA PRO A 131 -1.01 -20.01 -2.61
C PRO A 131 -1.06 -19.98 -4.14
N SER A 132 -2.13 -19.44 -4.71
CA SER A 132 -2.28 -19.25 -6.17
C SER A 132 -1.75 -17.90 -6.67
N GLY A 133 -1.17 -17.07 -5.81
CA GLY A 133 -0.66 -15.75 -6.14
C GLY A 133 0.78 -15.74 -6.65
N ASP A 134 1.26 -14.54 -6.89
CA ASP A 134 2.64 -14.27 -7.33
C ASP A 134 3.22 -13.00 -6.70
N VAL A 135 4.52 -12.83 -6.81
CA VAL A 135 5.24 -11.60 -6.48
C VAL A 135 5.82 -11.02 -7.76
N GLY A 136 5.14 -10.01 -8.29
CA GLY A 136 5.47 -9.35 -9.55
C GLY A 136 6.61 -8.34 -9.43
N LEU A 137 7.76 -8.76 -8.89
CA LEU A 137 8.99 -7.97 -8.94
C LEU A 137 9.59 -8.04 -10.35
N THR A 138 9.34 -7.02 -11.18
CA THR A 138 9.74 -7.00 -12.59
C THR A 138 10.63 -5.82 -12.95
N GLY A 139 11.07 -5.06 -11.94
CA GLY A 139 11.78 -3.81 -12.15
C GLY A 139 10.88 -2.69 -12.69
N LEU A 140 11.49 -1.57 -13.06
CA LEU A 140 10.80 -0.37 -13.55
C LEU A 140 11.20 -0.06 -14.99
N SER A 141 10.19 0.15 -15.84
CA SER A 141 10.35 0.66 -17.19
C SER A 141 9.68 2.01 -17.33
N LEU A 142 10.37 2.97 -17.95
CA LEU A 142 9.81 4.27 -18.32
C LEU A 142 9.79 4.36 -19.83
N GLU A 143 8.59 4.42 -20.41
CA GLU A 143 8.38 4.47 -21.85
C GLU A 143 7.76 5.82 -22.25
N GLN A 144 8.22 6.34 -23.41
CA GLN A 144 7.65 7.54 -24.00
C GLN A 144 7.49 7.37 -25.50
N TRP A 145 6.31 7.67 -25.99
CA TRP A 145 6.00 7.69 -27.41
C TRP A 145 6.40 9.03 -28.04
N PHE A 146 7.02 8.95 -29.22
CA PHE A 146 7.40 10.11 -30.04
C PHE A 146 6.56 10.10 -31.31
N TYR A 147 5.86 11.20 -31.57
CA TYR A 147 4.90 11.31 -32.67
C TYR A 147 5.44 12.10 -33.88
N ARG A 148 6.66 12.68 -33.79
CA ARG A 148 7.27 13.48 -34.87
C ARG A 148 7.20 12.77 -36.21
N GLY A 149 7.59 11.48 -36.29
CA GLY A 149 7.58 10.75 -37.54
C GLY A 149 6.18 10.53 -38.15
N ALA A 150 5.13 10.50 -37.31
CA ALA A 150 3.74 10.46 -37.79
C ALA A 150 3.28 11.83 -38.31
N LEU A 151 3.64 12.90 -37.62
CA LEU A 151 3.34 14.27 -38.03
C LEU A 151 4.02 14.61 -39.36
N ASP A 152 5.29 14.24 -39.54
CA ASP A 152 6.05 14.42 -40.80
C ASP A 152 5.35 13.74 -41.99
N LYS A 153 4.83 12.52 -41.80
CA LYS A 153 4.06 11.79 -42.83
C LYS A 153 2.75 12.47 -43.21
N LEU A 154 2.15 13.22 -42.27
CA LEU A 154 0.93 13.99 -42.49
C LEU A 154 1.22 15.41 -43.05
N GLY A 155 2.47 15.77 -43.21
CA GLY A 155 2.88 17.15 -43.61
C GLY A 155 2.61 18.20 -42.55
N LEU A 156 2.53 17.79 -41.27
CA LEU A 156 2.28 18.67 -40.13
C LEU A 156 3.59 19.00 -39.41
N GLU A 157 3.87 20.30 -39.30
CA GLU A 157 4.99 20.80 -38.50
C GLU A 157 4.47 21.35 -37.17
N TYR A 158 5.08 20.90 -36.05
CA TYR A 158 4.72 21.37 -34.71
C TYR A 158 5.84 22.24 -34.16
N GLU A 159 5.57 23.56 -34.06
CA GLU A 159 6.51 24.53 -33.51
C GLU A 159 6.22 24.79 -32.04
N VAL A 160 7.26 24.74 -31.20
CA VAL A 160 7.16 25.04 -29.76
C VAL A 160 8.30 25.93 -29.32
N GLY A 161 7.95 27.05 -28.74
CA GLY A 161 8.91 27.87 -27.99
C GLY A 161 9.20 27.20 -26.62
N LYS A 162 10.36 26.56 -26.48
CA LYS A 162 10.83 26.04 -25.20
C LYS A 162 11.96 26.89 -24.63
N ARG A 163 11.94 27.07 -23.32
CA ARG A 163 12.95 27.84 -22.59
C ARG A 163 13.81 26.87 -21.77
N TYR A 164 15.06 26.71 -22.13
CA TYR A 164 16.02 25.78 -21.59
C TYR A 164 15.79 24.29 -22.02
N GLU A 165 16.87 23.52 -21.99
CA GLU A 165 16.97 22.17 -22.53
C GLU A 165 16.17 21.10 -21.76
N TYR A 166 15.94 21.32 -20.45
CA TYR A 166 15.15 20.41 -19.62
C TYR A 166 13.63 20.59 -19.73
N LYS A 167 13.15 21.56 -20.54
CA LYS A 167 11.73 21.73 -20.86
C LYS A 167 11.33 20.77 -22.00
N ASN A 168 11.23 19.48 -21.67
CA ASN A 168 11.09 18.38 -22.62
C ASN A 168 9.63 17.93 -22.91
N ALA A 169 8.61 18.61 -22.36
CA ALA A 169 7.21 18.20 -22.52
C ALA A 169 6.76 18.13 -23.98
N ALA A 170 7.30 19.00 -24.86
CA ALA A 170 6.99 19.02 -26.27
C ALA A 170 7.85 18.07 -27.12
N ASP A 171 8.94 17.51 -26.59
CA ASP A 171 9.88 16.64 -27.32
C ASP A 171 9.17 15.44 -27.95
N ARG A 172 8.09 14.94 -27.33
CA ARG A 172 7.24 13.90 -27.92
C ARG A 172 6.61 14.26 -29.28
N LEU A 173 6.50 15.55 -29.61
CA LEU A 173 5.93 16.05 -30.86
C LEU A 173 7.01 16.63 -31.81
N THR A 174 8.13 17.09 -31.26
CA THR A 174 9.19 17.77 -32.02
C THR A 174 10.41 16.88 -32.29
N GLU A 175 10.61 15.83 -31.49
CA GLU A 175 11.78 14.95 -31.60
C GLU A 175 11.37 13.53 -32.02
N GLN A 176 12.31 12.78 -32.59
CA GLN A 176 12.12 11.37 -32.96
C GLN A 176 12.53 10.40 -31.84
N GLY A 177 13.13 10.90 -30.77
CA GLY A 177 13.59 10.12 -29.62
C GLY A 177 14.02 11.01 -28.48
N PHE A 178 14.55 10.43 -27.41
CA PHE A 178 15.02 11.18 -26.26
C PHE A 178 16.17 12.12 -26.60
N THR A 179 16.04 13.40 -26.26
CA THR A 179 17.16 14.33 -26.17
C THR A 179 18.07 13.97 -24.99
N GLY A 180 19.32 14.40 -25.00
CA GLY A 180 20.27 14.18 -23.89
C GLY A 180 19.69 14.55 -22.52
N PRO A 181 19.23 15.82 -22.34
CA PRO A 181 18.62 16.25 -21.08
C PRO A 181 17.35 15.49 -20.69
N ALA A 182 16.49 15.11 -21.65
CA ALA A 182 15.30 14.31 -21.37
C ALA A 182 15.66 12.90 -20.90
N ARG A 183 16.65 12.27 -21.54
CA ARG A 183 17.17 10.95 -21.16
C ARG A 183 17.76 11.01 -19.75
N GLU A 184 18.63 11.94 -19.45
CA GLU A 184 19.26 12.13 -18.15
C GLU A 184 18.22 12.25 -17.02
N ALA A 185 17.19 13.11 -17.23
CA ALA A 185 16.13 13.31 -16.24
C ALA A 185 15.35 12.01 -15.97
N LEU A 186 15.01 11.24 -17.01
CA LEU A 186 14.29 9.97 -16.88
C LEU A 186 15.14 8.87 -16.28
N GLU A 187 16.43 8.78 -16.64
CA GLU A 187 17.37 7.81 -16.05
C GLU A 187 17.59 8.08 -14.56
N GLN A 188 17.69 9.36 -14.15
CA GLN A 188 17.76 9.75 -12.74
C GLN A 188 16.49 9.35 -11.97
N LEU A 189 15.31 9.58 -12.56
CA LEU A 189 14.05 9.18 -11.96
C LEU A 189 13.97 7.65 -11.81
N ALA A 190 14.25 6.89 -12.87
CA ALA A 190 14.25 5.42 -12.85
C ALA A 190 15.24 4.87 -11.82
N SER A 191 16.45 5.43 -11.78
CA SER A 191 17.50 5.04 -10.81
C SER A 191 17.06 5.30 -9.37
N SER A 192 16.48 6.46 -9.09
CA SER A 192 15.95 6.80 -7.76
C SER A 192 14.86 5.83 -7.31
N LEU A 193 13.88 5.55 -8.18
CA LEU A 193 12.77 4.65 -7.86
C LEU A 193 13.24 3.21 -7.67
N THR A 194 14.13 2.74 -8.56
CA THR A 194 14.72 1.39 -8.45
C THR A 194 15.58 1.27 -7.20
N GLY A 195 16.34 2.31 -6.86
CA GLY A 195 17.15 2.37 -5.65
C GLY A 195 16.31 2.21 -4.38
N GLN A 196 15.15 2.89 -4.31
CA GLN A 196 14.22 2.76 -3.18
C GLN A 196 13.64 1.35 -3.06
N LEU A 197 13.19 0.76 -4.17
CA LEU A 197 12.69 -0.63 -4.18
C LEU A 197 13.79 -1.60 -3.74
N THR A 198 14.99 -1.47 -4.31
CA THR A 198 16.15 -2.31 -3.96
C THR A 198 16.50 -2.20 -2.48
N ALA A 199 16.52 -0.98 -1.94
CA ALA A 199 16.82 -0.76 -0.52
C ALA A 199 15.76 -1.41 0.39
N ALA A 200 14.47 -1.28 0.07
CA ALA A 200 13.40 -1.88 0.84
C ALA A 200 13.45 -3.42 0.83
N VAL A 201 13.73 -4.02 -0.33
CA VAL A 201 13.91 -5.48 -0.46
C VAL A 201 15.16 -5.94 0.31
N ALA A 202 16.27 -5.21 0.18
CA ALA A 202 17.52 -5.51 0.89
C ALA A 202 17.36 -5.46 2.42
N GLU A 203 16.68 -4.43 2.93
CA GLU A 203 16.37 -4.28 4.35
C GLU A 203 15.45 -5.42 4.83
N ARG A 204 14.38 -5.71 4.08
CA ARG A 204 13.41 -6.77 4.39
C ARG A 204 14.06 -8.13 4.52
N LEU A 205 14.95 -8.48 3.60
CA LEU A 205 15.62 -9.78 3.52
C LEU A 205 16.93 -9.85 4.32
N ALA A 206 17.41 -8.71 4.82
CA ALA A 206 18.72 -8.56 5.43
C ALA A 206 19.86 -9.05 4.50
N VAL A 207 19.79 -8.67 3.22
CA VAL A 207 20.79 -9.02 2.19
C VAL A 207 21.48 -7.78 1.62
N PRO A 208 22.65 -7.93 0.99
CA PRO A 208 23.29 -6.81 0.28
C PRO A 208 22.40 -6.28 -0.85
N PRO A 209 22.45 -4.96 -1.17
CA PRO A 209 21.66 -4.37 -2.26
C PRO A 209 21.83 -5.05 -3.62
N ALA A 210 23.04 -5.57 -3.92
CA ALA A 210 23.30 -6.32 -5.15
C ALA A 210 22.43 -7.59 -5.24
N LYS A 211 22.26 -8.33 -4.13
CA LYS A 211 21.41 -9.52 -4.08
C LYS A 211 19.93 -9.16 -4.19
N ALA A 212 19.51 -8.08 -3.54
CA ALA A 212 18.14 -7.57 -3.69
C ALA A 212 17.85 -7.15 -5.14
N ARG A 213 18.83 -6.53 -5.81
CA ARG A 213 18.72 -6.17 -7.23
C ARG A 213 18.59 -7.40 -8.12
N GLU A 214 19.42 -8.43 -7.89
CA GLU A 214 19.32 -9.71 -8.62
C GLU A 214 17.92 -10.33 -8.46
N LEU A 215 17.33 -10.30 -7.28
CA LEU A 215 15.96 -10.78 -7.06
C LEU A 215 14.91 -9.97 -7.84
N ILE A 216 15.08 -8.65 -7.94
CA ILE A 216 14.17 -7.79 -8.71
C ILE A 216 14.31 -8.07 -10.21
N ASP A 217 15.51 -8.29 -10.68
CA ASP A 217 15.80 -8.50 -12.11
C ASP A 217 15.39 -9.91 -12.60
N ASN A 218 15.27 -10.90 -11.68
CA ASN A 218 14.90 -12.29 -11.99
C ASN A 218 13.41 -12.63 -11.77
N GLY A 219 12.60 -11.69 -11.23
CA GLY A 219 11.16 -11.89 -11.07
C GLY A 219 10.38 -11.88 -12.40
N PRO A 220 9.10 -12.19 -12.40
CA PRO A 220 8.25 -12.46 -11.23
C PRO A 220 8.46 -13.84 -10.61
N TYR A 221 7.92 -14.07 -9.40
CA TYR A 221 8.02 -15.31 -8.66
C TYR A 221 6.63 -15.86 -8.31
N VAL A 222 6.38 -17.14 -8.56
CA VAL A 222 5.19 -17.83 -8.05
C VAL A 222 5.26 -17.97 -6.52
N ALA A 223 4.13 -18.29 -5.90
CA ALA A 223 4.00 -18.25 -4.44
C ALA A 223 5.05 -19.10 -3.71
N GLU A 224 5.29 -20.33 -4.17
CA GLU A 224 6.25 -21.26 -3.59
C GLU A 224 7.68 -20.72 -3.68
N GLU A 225 8.08 -20.21 -4.84
CA GLU A 225 9.41 -19.59 -5.04
C GLU A 225 9.58 -18.34 -4.16
N ALA A 226 8.53 -17.51 -4.05
CA ALA A 226 8.55 -16.33 -3.20
C ALA A 226 8.74 -16.71 -1.71
N LEU A 227 8.15 -17.81 -1.26
CA LEU A 227 8.35 -18.34 0.07
C LEU A 227 9.77 -18.86 0.29
N GLU A 228 10.30 -19.65 -0.65
CA GLU A 228 11.67 -20.19 -0.59
C GLU A 228 12.72 -19.07 -0.55
N LEU A 229 12.51 -18.02 -1.34
CA LEU A 229 13.35 -16.82 -1.38
C LEU A 229 13.10 -15.84 -0.20
N ARG A 230 12.17 -16.16 0.70
CA ARG A 230 11.77 -15.32 1.84
C ARG A 230 11.21 -13.94 1.44
N LEU A 231 10.77 -13.80 0.20
CA LEU A 231 10.04 -12.61 -0.23
C LEU A 231 8.71 -12.51 0.52
N VAL A 232 8.10 -13.64 0.85
CA VAL A 232 6.94 -13.75 1.75
C VAL A 232 7.26 -14.69 2.91
N ASP A 233 6.54 -14.54 4.04
CA ASP A 233 6.78 -15.33 5.26
C ASP A 233 5.90 -16.54 5.37
N ALA A 234 4.76 -16.55 4.68
CA ALA A 234 3.83 -17.66 4.69
C ALA A 234 2.87 -17.59 3.49
N LEU A 235 2.35 -18.76 3.12
CA LEU A 235 1.26 -18.88 2.17
C LEU A 235 -0.02 -19.19 2.93
N GLY A 236 -1.15 -18.56 2.52
CA GLY A 236 -2.44 -18.84 3.13
C GLY A 236 -3.56 -17.99 2.59
N TYR A 237 -4.77 -18.48 2.74
CA TYR A 237 -5.97 -17.77 2.39
C TYR A 237 -6.35 -16.75 3.48
N ARG A 238 -7.24 -15.84 3.13
CA ARG A 238 -7.62 -14.73 4.01
C ARG A 238 -8.07 -15.17 5.40
N ASP A 239 -8.89 -16.16 5.48
CA ASP A 239 -9.41 -16.71 6.75
C ASP A 239 -8.30 -17.24 7.65
N GLU A 240 -7.32 -17.96 7.09
CA GLU A 240 -6.15 -18.48 7.82
C GLU A 240 -5.31 -17.35 8.40
N VAL A 241 -5.03 -16.32 7.60
CA VAL A 241 -4.28 -15.12 8.03
C VAL A 241 -5.00 -14.41 9.18
N TYR A 242 -6.31 -14.20 9.04
CA TYR A 242 -7.09 -13.50 10.06
C TYR A 242 -7.24 -14.33 11.35
N ASP A 243 -7.31 -15.65 11.25
CA ASP A 243 -7.31 -16.53 12.40
C ASP A 243 -5.96 -16.53 13.13
N GLU A 244 -4.85 -16.55 12.40
CA GLU A 244 -3.51 -16.44 12.98
C GLU A 244 -3.32 -15.10 13.72
N VAL A 245 -3.75 -13.99 13.12
CA VAL A 245 -3.66 -12.68 13.74
C VAL A 245 -4.54 -12.59 15.00
N ARG A 246 -5.75 -13.18 14.98
CA ARG A 246 -6.61 -13.23 16.18
C ARG A 246 -5.98 -14.06 17.30
N LYS A 247 -5.38 -15.22 16.97
CA LYS A 247 -4.67 -16.04 17.94
C LYS A 247 -3.50 -15.28 18.58
N SER A 248 -2.70 -14.61 17.76
CA SER A 248 -1.54 -13.83 18.22
C SER A 248 -1.93 -12.61 19.07
N ALA A 249 -3.06 -11.99 18.77
CA ALA A 249 -3.56 -10.84 19.53
C ALA A 249 -4.18 -11.22 20.90
N GLY A 250 -4.47 -12.50 21.11
CA GLY A 250 -4.95 -13.02 22.38
C GLY A 250 -6.48 -13.07 22.54
N PRO A 251 -6.95 -13.55 23.70
CA PRO A 251 -8.37 -13.79 23.97
C PRO A 251 -9.20 -12.51 23.85
N GLY A 252 -10.36 -12.60 23.21
CA GLY A 252 -11.29 -11.47 23.06
C GLY A 252 -10.87 -10.44 21.99
N ALA A 253 -9.77 -10.68 21.27
CA ALA A 253 -9.34 -9.81 20.20
C ALA A 253 -10.42 -9.71 19.11
N HIS A 254 -10.63 -8.50 18.59
CA HIS A 254 -11.63 -8.26 17.57
C HIS A 254 -11.12 -7.28 16.50
N LEU A 255 -11.60 -7.51 15.28
CA LEU A 255 -11.29 -6.71 14.11
C LEU A 255 -12.09 -5.40 14.11
N LEU A 256 -11.43 -4.32 13.75
CA LEU A 256 -12.04 -3.02 13.53
C LEU A 256 -11.40 -2.34 12.33
N TYR A 257 -12.21 -1.97 11.34
CA TYR A 257 -11.71 -1.21 10.20
C TYR A 257 -11.06 0.10 10.66
N LEU A 258 -9.87 0.39 10.16
CA LEU A 258 -9.09 1.59 10.50
C LEU A 258 -9.89 2.88 10.31
N GLY A 259 -10.70 2.97 9.24
CA GLY A 259 -11.57 4.12 9.01
C GLY A 259 -12.67 4.29 10.07
N ARG A 260 -13.18 3.19 10.65
CA ARG A 260 -14.14 3.26 11.78
C ARG A 260 -13.44 3.66 13.08
N TYR A 261 -12.25 3.10 13.30
CA TYR A 261 -11.40 3.47 14.43
C TYR A 261 -11.09 4.97 14.40
N HIS A 262 -10.58 5.48 13.28
CA HIS A 262 -10.27 6.90 13.10
C HIS A 262 -11.48 7.80 13.39
N ARG A 263 -12.67 7.51 12.82
CA ARG A 263 -13.88 8.29 13.06
C ARG A 263 -14.30 8.30 14.54
N SER A 264 -14.25 7.16 15.21
CA SER A 264 -14.64 7.05 16.61
C SER A 264 -13.73 7.87 17.54
N ARG A 265 -12.42 7.90 17.25
CA ARG A 265 -11.44 8.67 18.02
C ARG A 265 -11.54 10.17 17.75
N SER A 266 -11.74 10.56 16.50
CA SER A 266 -11.93 11.96 16.13
C SER A 266 -13.18 12.58 16.75
N LEU A 267 -14.28 11.83 16.85
CA LEU A 267 -15.49 12.27 17.55
C LEU A 267 -15.25 12.43 19.05
N ALA A 268 -14.61 11.47 19.71
CA ALA A 268 -14.31 11.53 21.13
C ALA A 268 -13.40 12.72 21.51
N GLU A 269 -12.47 13.09 20.64
CA GLU A 269 -11.64 14.29 20.81
C GLU A 269 -12.47 15.58 20.65
N ARG A 270 -13.31 15.68 19.63
CA ARG A 270 -14.21 16.83 19.45
C ARG A 270 -15.11 17.03 20.67
N GLU A 271 -15.72 15.98 21.21
CA GLU A 271 -16.53 16.04 22.42
C GLU A 271 -15.75 16.52 23.65
N ARG A 272 -14.47 16.17 23.78
CA ARG A 272 -13.60 16.68 24.86
C ARG A 272 -13.35 18.18 24.75
N TRP A 273 -13.19 18.71 23.52
CA TRP A 273 -12.97 20.14 23.28
C TRP A 273 -14.25 20.99 23.56
N TYR A 274 -15.44 20.41 23.35
CA TYR A 274 -16.71 21.09 23.50
C TYR A 274 -17.38 20.89 24.92
N ARG A 275 -16.77 20.14 25.83
CA ARG A 275 -17.26 20.07 27.20
C ARG A 275 -16.90 21.37 27.94
N PRO A 276 -17.88 22.19 28.36
CA PRO A 276 -17.61 23.32 29.26
C PRO A 276 -16.99 22.78 30.55
N ARG A 277 -15.97 23.46 31.05
CA ARG A 277 -15.35 23.19 32.35
C ARG A 277 -16.32 23.55 33.45
#